data_10fcf6f5aa17fc95290d66df41b881e5
#
_entry.id   10fcf6f5aa17fc95290d66df41b881e5
#
_cell.length_a   1.000
_cell.length_b   1.000
_cell.length_c   1.000
_cell.angle_alpha   90.00
_cell.angle_beta   90.00
_cell.angle_gamma   90.00
#
_symmetry.space_group_name_H-M   'P 1'
#
loop_
_entity.id
_entity.type
_entity.pdbx_description
1 polymer ?
#
loop_
_entity_poly.entity_id
_entity_poly.type
_entity_poly.pdbx_seq_one_letter_code
_entity_poly.pdbx_strand_id
1 'polypeptide(L)'
;LATSETFDFTLDSESPNLELQSKNNTVVSKRLDIQVSISDQNLPKSNYLSFLLPTGERIVDQKSYSFDVSDLDEGEYFIEISAQDMAKNSVLSKIIFEIDHSVVDPPKTSISTISPAMVGSDQNYLLAIIIGVIAIAIVSVLVILKQKSKVTPKN
;
A
#
# COMPACT_ATOMS: atom_id res chain seq x y z
N LEU A 1 -34.38 -52.40 -3.30
CA LEU A 1 -34.39 -50.99 -2.91
C LEU A 1 -33.20 -50.36 -3.59
N ALA A 2 -33.42 -49.42 -4.52
CA ALA A 2 -32.38 -48.62 -5.09
C ALA A 2 -32.16 -47.39 -4.21
N THR A 3 -30.91 -47.14 -3.78
CA THR A 3 -30.51 -45.92 -3.08
C THR A 3 -30.03 -44.93 -4.13
N SER A 4 -30.59 -43.71 -4.12
CA SER A 4 -30.12 -42.60 -4.92
C SER A 4 -29.16 -41.79 -4.08
N GLU A 5 -27.93 -41.59 -4.59
CA GLU A 5 -26.98 -40.68 -3.99
C GLU A 5 -27.00 -39.36 -4.77
N THR A 6 -27.08 -38.24 -4.07
CA THR A 6 -27.02 -36.90 -4.65
C THR A 6 -25.63 -36.37 -4.45
N PHE A 7 -24.98 -35.93 -5.53
CA PHE A 7 -23.69 -35.27 -5.47
C PHE A 7 -23.89 -33.78 -5.78
N ASP A 8 -23.50 -32.92 -4.84
CA ASP A 8 -23.42 -31.48 -5.07
C ASP A 8 -22.02 -31.12 -5.54
N PHE A 9 -21.94 -30.36 -6.62
CA PHE A 9 -20.67 -29.81 -7.09
C PHE A 9 -20.85 -28.33 -7.41
N THR A 10 -19.80 -27.56 -7.15
CA THR A 10 -19.72 -26.14 -7.53
C THR A 10 -18.83 -26.00 -8.75
N LEU A 11 -19.36 -25.37 -9.80
CA LEU A 11 -18.58 -25.01 -10.98
C LEU A 11 -18.05 -23.58 -10.76
N ASP A 12 -16.73 -23.44 -10.76
CA ASP A 12 -16.04 -22.15 -10.75
C ASP A 12 -15.53 -21.85 -12.17
N SER A 13 -16.00 -20.77 -12.76
CA SER A 13 -15.63 -20.31 -14.10
C SER A 13 -15.00 -18.91 -14.09
N GLU A 14 -14.76 -18.34 -12.91
CA GLU A 14 -14.15 -17.03 -12.75
C GLU A 14 -12.63 -17.16 -12.60
N SER A 15 -11.88 -16.33 -13.33
CA SER A 15 -10.43 -16.24 -13.15
C SER A 15 -10.09 -15.37 -11.96
N PRO A 16 -8.95 -15.62 -11.29
CA PRO A 16 -8.46 -14.75 -10.23
C PRO A 16 -8.36 -13.30 -10.69
N ASN A 17 -8.71 -12.37 -9.82
CA ASN A 17 -8.46 -10.96 -10.03
C ASN A 17 -7.01 -10.64 -9.66
N LEU A 18 -6.22 -10.19 -10.64
CA LEU A 18 -4.81 -9.82 -10.51
C LEU A 18 -4.64 -8.33 -10.79
N GLU A 19 -4.23 -7.57 -9.79
CA GLU A 19 -3.98 -6.14 -9.88
C GLU A 19 -2.49 -5.83 -9.74
N LEU A 20 -1.93 -5.10 -10.71
CA LEU A 20 -0.57 -4.60 -10.66
C LEU A 20 -0.55 -3.29 -9.88
N GLN A 21 0.21 -3.24 -8.78
CA GLN A 21 0.42 -2.03 -7.99
C GLN A 21 1.67 -1.28 -8.45
N SER A 22 2.57 -1.94 -9.16
CA SER A 22 3.75 -1.34 -9.77
C SER A 22 3.38 -0.61 -11.06
N LYS A 23 4.08 0.50 -11.32
CA LYS A 23 3.88 1.25 -12.57
C LYS A 23 4.39 0.45 -13.75
N ASN A 24 3.61 0.44 -14.84
CA ASN A 24 4.03 -0.03 -16.14
C ASN A 24 4.84 1.06 -16.87
N ASN A 25 5.70 0.68 -17.83
CA ASN A 25 6.57 1.58 -18.60
C ASN A 25 7.49 2.44 -17.70
N THR A 26 8.09 1.82 -16.69
CA THR A 26 9.05 2.48 -15.79
C THR A 26 10.46 2.31 -16.35
N VAL A 27 11.27 3.38 -16.29
CA VAL A 27 12.71 3.31 -16.59
C VAL A 27 13.45 3.02 -15.28
N VAL A 28 14.34 2.03 -15.29
CA VAL A 28 15.12 1.59 -14.14
C VAL A 28 16.59 1.44 -14.50
N SER A 29 17.49 1.65 -13.54
CA SER A 29 18.93 1.48 -13.76
C SER A 29 19.55 0.28 -13.04
N LYS A 30 18.98 -0.11 -11.90
CA LYS A 30 19.53 -1.19 -11.06
C LYS A 30 18.51 -2.21 -10.62
N ARG A 31 17.27 -1.77 -10.37
CA ARG A 31 16.28 -2.63 -9.77
C ARG A 31 14.86 -2.22 -10.13
N LEU A 32 14.03 -3.22 -10.37
CA LEU A 32 12.59 -3.10 -10.51
C LEU A 32 11.90 -3.71 -9.30
N ASP A 33 11.17 -2.91 -8.55
CA ASP A 33 10.34 -3.40 -7.44
C ASP A 33 8.92 -3.67 -7.97
N ILE A 34 8.48 -4.90 -7.83
CA ILE A 34 7.18 -5.40 -8.31
C ILE A 34 6.29 -5.67 -7.11
N GLN A 35 5.06 -5.21 -7.19
CA GLN A 35 4.03 -5.51 -6.20
C GLN A 35 2.71 -5.80 -6.89
N VAL A 36 2.06 -6.90 -6.47
CA VAL A 36 0.78 -7.33 -7.01
C VAL A 36 -0.21 -7.63 -5.89
N SER A 37 -1.48 -7.43 -6.18
CA SER A 37 -2.60 -7.91 -5.38
C SER A 37 -3.32 -9.00 -6.14
N ILE A 38 -3.72 -10.05 -5.44
CA ILE A 38 -4.51 -11.14 -6.01
C ILE A 38 -5.64 -11.49 -5.08
N SER A 39 -6.83 -11.67 -5.62
CA SER A 39 -8.01 -12.10 -4.90
C SER A 39 -8.84 -13.08 -5.73
N ASP A 40 -9.33 -14.11 -5.06
CA ASP A 40 -10.23 -15.11 -5.58
C ASP A 40 -10.78 -15.94 -4.41
N GLN A 41 -11.95 -16.56 -4.56
CA GLN A 41 -12.56 -17.40 -3.51
C GLN A 41 -11.90 -18.79 -3.42
N ASN A 42 -11.26 -19.24 -4.50
CA ASN A 42 -10.74 -20.58 -4.68
C ASN A 42 -9.24 -20.62 -4.97
N LEU A 43 -8.46 -19.70 -4.37
CA LEU A 43 -7.00 -19.72 -4.52
C LEU A 43 -6.39 -20.96 -3.85
N PRO A 44 -5.47 -21.68 -4.51
CA PRO A 44 -4.68 -22.72 -3.87
C PRO A 44 -3.83 -22.16 -2.74
N LYS A 45 -3.37 -23.05 -1.85
CA LYS A 45 -2.45 -22.66 -0.76
C LYS A 45 -1.05 -22.31 -1.27
N SER A 46 -0.68 -22.80 -2.46
CA SER A 46 0.63 -22.59 -3.08
C SER A 46 0.54 -22.73 -4.59
N ASN A 47 1.55 -22.23 -5.30
CA ASN A 47 1.67 -22.24 -6.77
C ASN A 47 0.52 -21.54 -7.51
N TYR A 48 -0.10 -20.56 -6.86
CA TYR A 48 -1.21 -19.80 -7.44
C TYR A 48 -0.76 -18.53 -8.16
N LEU A 49 0.45 -18.04 -7.89
CA LEU A 49 1.02 -16.83 -8.45
C LEU A 49 2.44 -17.10 -8.92
N SER A 50 2.78 -16.65 -10.12
CA SER A 50 4.16 -16.74 -10.62
C SER A 50 4.56 -15.53 -11.46
N PHE A 51 5.84 -15.16 -11.36
CA PHE A 51 6.52 -14.21 -12.22
C PHE A 51 7.49 -14.98 -13.12
N LEU A 52 7.48 -14.72 -14.41
CA LEU A 52 8.50 -15.18 -15.35
C LEU A 52 9.38 -13.98 -15.70
N LEU A 53 10.62 -14.00 -15.22
CA LEU A 53 11.60 -12.94 -15.41
C LEU A 53 12.19 -12.98 -16.82
N PRO A 54 12.77 -11.87 -17.32
CA PRO A 54 13.47 -11.83 -18.61
C PRO A 54 14.64 -12.84 -18.70
N THR A 55 15.22 -13.19 -17.56
CA THR A 55 16.27 -14.22 -17.46
C THR A 55 15.78 -15.65 -17.69
N GLY A 56 14.47 -15.86 -17.75
CA GLY A 56 13.82 -17.18 -17.79
C GLY A 56 13.59 -17.80 -16.41
N GLU A 57 14.02 -17.15 -15.34
CA GLU A 57 13.75 -17.58 -13.97
C GLU A 57 12.26 -17.40 -13.63
N ARG A 58 11.71 -18.35 -12.86
CA ARG A 58 10.33 -18.31 -12.36
C ARG A 58 10.31 -18.16 -10.86
N ILE A 59 9.66 -17.10 -10.39
CA ILE A 59 9.40 -16.82 -8.97
C ILE A 59 7.94 -17.19 -8.68
N VAL A 60 7.69 -17.90 -7.60
CA VAL A 60 6.33 -18.35 -7.24
C VAL A 60 5.89 -17.84 -5.87
N ASP A 61 4.59 -17.62 -5.73
CA ASP A 61 3.88 -17.29 -4.48
C ASP A 61 4.41 -16.07 -3.72
N GLN A 62 5.06 -15.15 -4.43
CA GLN A 62 5.48 -13.87 -3.88
C GLN A 62 4.61 -12.75 -4.42
N LYS A 63 3.97 -11.98 -3.53
CA LYS A 63 3.17 -10.78 -3.90
C LYS A 63 4.03 -9.53 -4.10
N SER A 64 5.28 -9.59 -3.67
CA SER A 64 6.26 -8.52 -3.82
C SER A 64 7.62 -9.14 -4.16
N TYR A 65 8.26 -8.65 -5.20
CA TYR A 65 9.56 -9.11 -5.64
C TYR A 65 10.40 -7.93 -6.13
N SER A 66 11.70 -7.96 -5.81
CA SER A 66 12.66 -6.96 -6.22
C SER A 66 13.63 -7.60 -7.22
N PHE A 67 13.48 -7.24 -8.49
CA PHE A 67 14.28 -7.78 -9.58
C PHE A 67 15.51 -6.90 -9.80
N ASP A 68 16.71 -7.48 -9.64
CA ASP A 68 17.97 -6.82 -9.96
C ASP A 68 18.21 -6.89 -11.46
N VAL A 69 18.39 -5.73 -12.09
CA VAL A 69 18.58 -5.57 -13.53
C VAL A 69 19.98 -5.09 -13.88
N SER A 70 20.89 -5.00 -12.89
CA SER A 70 22.23 -4.42 -13.05
C SER A 70 23.09 -5.15 -14.08
N ASP A 71 22.86 -6.45 -14.27
CA ASP A 71 23.61 -7.32 -15.17
C ASP A 71 22.92 -7.52 -16.53
N LEU A 72 21.77 -6.88 -16.77
CA LEU A 72 21.09 -6.92 -18.06
C LEU A 72 21.52 -5.74 -18.94
N ASP A 73 21.49 -5.95 -20.24
CA ASP A 73 21.74 -4.87 -21.22
C ASP A 73 20.65 -3.81 -21.17
N GLU A 74 20.96 -2.60 -21.65
CA GLU A 74 19.97 -1.55 -21.85
C GLU A 74 18.93 -1.95 -22.89
N GLY A 75 17.66 -1.57 -22.68
CA GLY A 75 16.57 -1.87 -23.59
C GLY A 75 15.23 -2.11 -22.89
N GLU A 76 14.24 -2.44 -23.71
CA GLU A 76 12.89 -2.75 -23.24
C GLU A 76 12.76 -4.22 -22.88
N TYR A 77 12.19 -4.47 -21.71
CA TYR A 77 11.95 -5.80 -21.16
C TYR A 77 10.53 -5.93 -20.63
N PHE A 78 10.12 -7.17 -20.38
CA PHE A 78 8.86 -7.42 -19.70
C PHE A 78 8.99 -8.58 -18.71
N ILE A 79 8.13 -8.55 -17.70
CA ILE A 79 7.91 -9.66 -16.76
C ILE A 79 6.48 -10.12 -16.95
N GLU A 80 6.30 -11.43 -17.19
CA GLU A 80 4.97 -12.03 -17.22
C GLU A 80 4.55 -12.44 -15.81
N ILE A 81 3.31 -12.11 -15.46
CA ILE A 81 2.73 -12.43 -14.15
C ILE A 81 1.48 -13.23 -14.41
N SER A 82 1.44 -14.45 -13.90
CA SER A 82 0.30 -15.34 -14.05
C SER A 82 -0.24 -15.78 -12.70
N ALA A 83 -1.58 -15.88 -12.62
CA ALA A 83 -2.23 -16.46 -11.46
C ALA A 83 -3.25 -17.50 -11.90
N GLN A 84 -3.44 -18.56 -11.09
CA GLN A 84 -4.36 -19.65 -11.34
C GLN A 84 -5.08 -20.07 -10.06
N ASP A 85 -6.36 -20.32 -10.16
CA ASP A 85 -7.19 -20.85 -9.09
C ASP A 85 -7.18 -22.39 -8.99
N MET A 86 -7.96 -22.95 -8.08
CA MET A 86 -8.11 -24.41 -7.93
C MET A 86 -8.88 -25.04 -9.07
N ALA A 87 -9.79 -24.31 -9.73
CA ALA A 87 -10.57 -24.77 -10.88
C ALA A 87 -9.79 -24.69 -12.20
N LYS A 88 -8.54 -24.18 -12.16
CA LYS A 88 -7.66 -23.95 -13.31
C LYS A 88 -8.01 -22.76 -14.19
N ASN A 89 -8.88 -21.89 -13.74
CA ASN A 89 -9.04 -20.60 -14.38
C ASN A 89 -7.76 -19.78 -14.13
N SER A 90 -7.34 -19.01 -15.13
CA SER A 90 -6.06 -18.31 -15.05
C SER A 90 -6.16 -16.90 -15.61
N VAL A 91 -5.34 -16.02 -15.10
CA VAL A 91 -5.11 -14.67 -15.58
C VAL A 91 -3.63 -14.47 -15.88
N LEU A 92 -3.32 -13.73 -16.94
CA LEU A 92 -1.98 -13.34 -17.33
C LEU A 92 -1.91 -11.82 -17.44
N SER A 93 -0.85 -11.24 -16.90
CA SER A 93 -0.54 -9.82 -17.02
C SER A 93 0.93 -9.62 -17.33
N LYS A 94 1.31 -8.41 -17.76
CA LYS A 94 2.71 -8.06 -18.06
C LYS A 94 3.05 -6.71 -17.45
N ILE A 95 4.28 -6.61 -16.93
CA ILE A 95 4.93 -5.35 -16.61
C ILE A 95 5.99 -5.11 -17.68
N ILE A 96 5.89 -4.00 -18.40
CA ILE A 96 6.89 -3.55 -19.36
C ILE A 96 7.74 -2.50 -18.66
N PHE A 97 9.06 -2.57 -18.85
CA PHE A 97 10.02 -1.60 -18.29
C PHE A 97 11.21 -1.44 -19.22
N GLU A 98 11.89 -0.33 -19.10
CA GLU A 98 13.10 0.00 -19.84
C GLU A 98 14.30 0.02 -18.88
N ILE A 99 15.41 -0.59 -19.29
CA ILE A 99 16.67 -0.50 -18.57
C ILE A 99 17.51 0.60 -19.21
N ASP A 100 17.89 1.60 -18.43
CA ASP A 100 18.81 2.68 -18.80
C ASP A 100 19.75 2.95 -17.63
N HIS A 101 20.97 2.48 -17.71
CA HIS A 101 21.98 2.59 -16.66
C HIS A 101 22.49 4.03 -16.46
N SER A 102 22.15 4.95 -17.36
CA SER A 102 22.47 6.38 -17.23
C SER A 102 21.53 7.10 -16.25
N VAL A 103 20.36 6.54 -16.00
CA VAL A 103 19.37 7.10 -15.07
C VAL A 103 19.81 6.87 -13.63
N VAL A 104 19.89 7.93 -12.85
CA VAL A 104 20.11 7.82 -11.40
C VAL A 104 18.77 7.46 -10.75
N ASP A 105 18.67 6.25 -10.20
CA ASP A 105 17.49 5.87 -9.44
C ASP A 105 17.20 6.90 -8.35
N PRO A 106 15.96 7.35 -8.19
CA PRO A 106 15.62 8.28 -7.12
C PRO A 106 16.07 7.67 -5.79
N PRO A 107 16.71 8.47 -4.91
CA PRO A 107 17.15 7.97 -3.62
C PRO A 107 15.93 7.32 -2.95
N LYS A 108 16.07 6.05 -2.56
CA LYS A 108 15.05 5.43 -1.72
C LYS A 108 14.85 6.35 -0.53
N THR A 109 13.76 7.09 -0.51
CA THR A 109 13.26 7.60 0.75
C THR A 109 12.92 6.34 1.54
N SER A 110 13.91 5.82 2.27
CA SER A 110 13.62 5.03 3.43
C SER A 110 12.74 5.96 4.25
N ILE A 111 11.45 5.78 4.13
CA ILE A 111 10.58 6.07 5.23
C ILE A 111 11.14 5.12 6.30
N SER A 112 12.15 5.61 7.01
CA SER A 112 12.37 5.20 8.37
C SER A 112 10.97 5.26 8.92
N THR A 113 10.33 4.12 9.05
CA THR A 113 9.29 3.97 10.03
C THR A 113 10.03 4.41 11.28
N ILE A 114 9.89 5.69 11.63
CA ILE A 114 10.09 6.13 12.98
C ILE A 114 9.12 5.21 13.68
N SER A 115 9.64 4.04 14.08
CA SER A 115 9.02 3.27 15.13
C SER A 115 8.65 4.36 16.12
N PRO A 116 7.37 4.55 16.50
CA PRO A 116 7.06 5.46 17.56
C PRO A 116 7.78 4.88 18.78
N ALA A 117 9.12 5.13 18.81
CA ALA A 117 9.88 5.01 20.02
C ALA A 117 9.18 6.00 20.93
N MET A 118 8.23 5.43 21.71
CA MET A 118 7.66 6.05 22.88
C MET A 118 7.77 7.58 22.80
N VAL A 119 6.89 8.23 22.04
CA VAL A 119 6.45 9.55 22.44
C VAL A 119 5.84 9.26 23.81
N GLY A 120 6.70 9.40 24.83
CA GLY A 120 6.26 9.44 26.20
C GLY A 120 5.05 10.33 26.18
N SER A 121 3.99 9.86 26.77
CA SER A 121 2.66 10.42 26.78
C SER A 121 2.72 11.90 27.23
N ASP A 122 3.06 12.80 26.31
CA ASP A 122 2.91 14.23 26.49
C ASP A 122 1.45 14.63 26.27
N GLN A 123 0.53 13.84 26.82
CA GLN A 123 -0.84 14.30 27.07
C GLN A 123 -0.84 15.59 27.91
N ASN A 124 0.21 15.83 28.67
CA ASN A 124 0.39 17.05 29.44
C ASN A 124 0.57 18.31 28.56
N TYR A 125 1.13 18.19 27.36
CA TYR A 125 1.29 19.34 26.45
C TYR A 125 -0.06 19.80 25.85
N LEU A 126 -0.87 18.85 25.43
CA LEU A 126 -2.23 19.17 24.93
C LEU A 126 -3.10 19.77 26.03
N LEU A 127 -3.00 19.23 27.26
CA LEU A 127 -3.70 19.76 28.43
C LEU A 127 -3.22 21.17 28.78
N ALA A 128 -1.92 21.43 28.72
CA ALA A 128 -1.35 22.75 28.98
C ALA A 128 -1.80 23.80 27.94
N ILE A 129 -1.87 23.45 26.67
CA ILE A 129 -2.37 24.35 25.62
C ILE A 129 -3.86 24.66 25.82
N ILE A 130 -4.68 23.68 26.14
CA ILE A 130 -6.12 23.87 26.39
C ILE A 130 -6.33 24.77 27.61
N ILE A 131 -5.61 24.55 28.70
CA ILE A 131 -5.69 25.39 29.91
C ILE A 131 -5.25 26.83 29.61
N GLY A 132 -4.20 27.01 28.80
CA GLY A 132 -3.72 28.33 28.39
C GLY A 132 -4.76 29.11 27.58
N VAL A 133 -5.42 28.48 26.64
CA VAL A 133 -6.48 29.12 25.82
C VAL A 133 -7.69 29.51 26.66
N ILE A 134 -8.11 28.66 27.59
CA ILE A 134 -9.25 28.94 28.50
C ILE A 134 -8.90 30.12 29.44
N ALA A 135 -7.69 30.18 29.98
CA ALA A 135 -7.26 31.26 30.82
C ALA A 135 -7.31 32.63 30.10
N ILE A 136 -6.84 32.69 28.86
CA ILE A 136 -6.89 33.91 28.02
C ILE A 136 -8.34 34.33 27.76
N ALA A 137 -9.24 33.41 27.46
CA ALA A 137 -10.64 33.70 27.23
C ALA A 137 -11.31 34.28 28.49
N ILE A 138 -11.05 33.72 29.67
CA ILE A 138 -11.61 34.21 30.95
C ILE A 138 -11.13 35.64 31.25
N VAL A 139 -9.83 35.88 31.07
CA VAL A 139 -9.26 37.22 31.30
C VAL A 139 -9.90 38.24 30.34
N SER A 140 -10.09 37.90 29.09
CA SER A 140 -10.72 38.78 28.10
C SER A 140 -12.15 39.12 28.46
N VAL A 141 -12.92 38.16 28.93
CA VAL A 141 -14.33 38.38 29.36
C VAL A 141 -14.34 39.28 30.63
N LEU A 142 -13.48 39.06 31.58
CA LEU A 142 -13.39 39.88 32.81
C LEU A 142 -13.02 41.35 32.53
N VAL A 143 -12.13 41.57 31.55
CA VAL A 143 -11.75 42.91 31.11
C VAL A 143 -12.94 43.63 30.48
N ILE A 144 -13.73 42.97 29.62
CA ILE A 144 -14.92 43.51 28.96
C ILE A 144 -16.00 43.86 30.01
N LEU A 145 -16.23 42.96 30.97
CA LEU A 145 -17.21 43.20 32.05
C LEU A 145 -16.84 44.38 32.91
N LYS A 146 -15.54 44.53 33.25
CA LYS A 146 -15.03 45.64 34.03
C LYS A 146 -15.12 47.00 33.31
N GLN A 147 -14.97 47.00 32.00
CA GLN A 147 -15.18 48.19 31.17
C GLN A 147 -16.64 48.58 31.13
N LYS A 148 -17.60 47.65 30.98
CA LYS A 148 -19.04 47.90 30.98
C LYS A 148 -19.52 48.46 32.35
N SER A 149 -18.96 48.00 33.44
CA SER A 149 -19.36 48.52 34.80
C SER A 149 -18.95 49.97 35.07
N LYS A 150 -18.01 50.55 34.31
CA LYS A 150 -17.57 51.94 34.43
C LYS A 150 -18.40 52.92 33.59
N VAL A 151 -19.28 52.42 32.70
CA VAL A 151 -20.07 53.27 31.77
C VAL A 151 -21.51 53.44 32.21
N THR A 152 -21.92 53.10 33.42
CA THR A 152 -23.26 53.37 33.92
C THR A 152 -23.33 54.84 34.34
N PRO A 153 -24.07 55.68 33.64
CA PRO A 153 -24.24 57.09 34.06
C PRO A 153 -25.04 57.13 35.37
N LYS A 154 -24.57 57.91 36.34
CA LYS A 154 -25.34 58.33 37.51
C LYS A 154 -26.43 59.27 37.02
N ASN A 155 -27.69 58.84 37.11
CA ASN A 155 -28.83 59.73 37.19
C ASN A 155 -28.98 60.24 38.63
#